data_efb2103707fff26713f3114f3d2febc3
#
_entry.id   efb2103707fff26713f3114f3d2febc3
#
_cell.length_a   1.000
_cell.length_b   1.000
_cell.length_c   1.000
_cell.angle_alpha   90.00
_cell.angle_beta   90.00
_cell.angle_gamma   90.00
#
_symmetry.space_group_name_H-M   'P 1'
#
loop_
_entity.id
_entity.type
_entity.pdbx_description
1 polymer ?
#
loop_
_entity_poly.entity_id
_entity_poly.type
_entity_poly.pdbx_seq_one_letter_code
_entity_poly.pdbx_strand_id
1 'polypeptide(L)'
;MSDLAAKKKTKTKAEEVQNEKEMTEETAETTAGTTEGEAPGDSEEAENTEETVKDKKQEKIDELEDKVKRQLAEFENFRKRTEKEKATMFEAGAKSVIEKILPVIDNFERGLATTKEEDKTNPHVEGMNMIYKQLMTELDKLEVKPIEAVGKEFNPDFHNAIMQVESDEYESGIIAQELLKGYTYRDSVIRHSMVAVVS
;
A
#
# COMPACT_ATOMS: atom_id res chain seq x y z
N MET A 1 16.26 -27.53 7.17
CA MET A 1 15.05 -26.70 6.93
C MET A 1 14.98 -26.08 5.52
N SER A 2 15.95 -26.34 4.65
CA SER A 2 16.04 -25.79 3.27
C SER A 2 15.21 -26.53 2.23
N ASP A 3 14.93 -27.83 2.41
CA ASP A 3 14.27 -28.68 1.41
C ASP A 3 12.74 -28.53 1.32
N LEU A 4 12.06 -28.06 2.37
CA LEU A 4 10.61 -27.89 2.36
C LEU A 4 10.15 -26.65 1.58
N ALA A 5 10.98 -25.61 1.50
CA ALA A 5 10.67 -24.38 0.76
C ALA A 5 10.82 -24.53 -0.76
N ALA A 6 11.78 -25.37 -1.20
CA ALA A 6 11.98 -25.67 -2.61
C ALA A 6 10.82 -26.54 -3.17
N LYS A 7 10.34 -27.50 -2.37
CA LYS A 7 9.22 -28.39 -2.77
C LYS A 7 7.87 -27.67 -2.88
N LYS A 8 7.66 -26.60 -2.12
CA LYS A 8 6.43 -25.78 -2.16
C LYS A 8 6.38 -24.87 -3.40
N LYS A 9 7.55 -24.31 -3.82
CA LYS A 9 7.63 -23.47 -5.04
C LYS A 9 7.47 -24.25 -6.34
N THR A 10 7.91 -25.52 -6.38
CA THR A 10 7.74 -26.37 -7.57
C THR A 10 6.31 -26.89 -7.73
N LYS A 11 5.57 -27.06 -6.62
CA LYS A 11 4.16 -27.51 -6.66
C LYS A 11 3.21 -26.40 -7.15
N THR A 12 3.42 -25.16 -6.73
CA THR A 12 2.60 -24.00 -7.18
C THR A 12 2.81 -23.71 -8.67
N LYS A 13 4.05 -23.86 -9.18
CA LYS A 13 4.35 -23.63 -10.60
C LYS A 13 3.82 -24.75 -11.51
N ALA A 14 3.66 -25.96 -10.98
CA ALA A 14 3.07 -27.08 -11.70
C ALA A 14 1.53 -26.98 -11.79
N GLU A 15 0.86 -26.43 -10.76
CA GLU A 15 -0.57 -26.18 -10.75
C GLU A 15 -0.97 -25.01 -11.67
N GLU A 16 -0.15 -23.95 -11.77
CA GLU A 16 -0.38 -22.84 -12.72
C GLU A 16 -0.25 -23.30 -14.19
N VAL A 17 0.71 -24.16 -14.51
CA VAL A 17 0.91 -24.67 -15.88
C VAL A 17 -0.18 -25.69 -16.29
N GLN A 18 -0.79 -26.40 -15.34
CA GLN A 18 -1.92 -27.29 -15.63
C GLN A 18 -3.22 -26.49 -15.88
N ASN A 19 -3.45 -25.42 -15.15
CA ASN A 19 -4.62 -24.56 -15.33
C ASN A 19 -4.61 -23.79 -16.66
N GLU A 20 -3.41 -23.40 -17.16
CA GLU A 20 -3.28 -22.81 -18.51
C GLU A 20 -3.52 -23.83 -19.64
N LYS A 21 -3.21 -25.12 -19.42
CA LYS A 21 -3.46 -26.17 -20.44
C LYS A 21 -4.92 -26.57 -20.53
N GLU A 22 -5.65 -26.66 -19.42
CA GLU A 22 -7.10 -26.95 -19.43
C GLU A 22 -7.92 -25.84 -20.09
N MET A 23 -7.53 -24.56 -19.94
CA MET A 23 -8.21 -23.46 -20.64
C MET A 23 -7.98 -23.41 -22.15
N THR A 24 -6.92 -24.05 -22.68
CA THR A 24 -6.64 -24.09 -24.12
C THR A 24 -7.23 -25.31 -24.84
N GLU A 25 -7.59 -26.38 -24.13
CA GLU A 25 -8.24 -27.56 -24.71
C GLU A 25 -9.76 -27.41 -24.86
N GLU A 26 -10.43 -26.63 -24.01
CA GLU A 26 -11.89 -26.42 -24.06
C GLU A 26 -12.36 -25.54 -25.24
N THR A 27 -11.43 -24.83 -25.92
CA THR A 27 -11.75 -23.98 -27.09
C THR A 27 -11.54 -24.66 -28.43
N ALA A 28 -11.04 -25.92 -28.45
CA ALA A 28 -10.72 -26.64 -29.71
C ALA A 28 -11.77 -27.66 -30.17
N GLU A 29 -12.80 -27.94 -29.37
CA GLU A 29 -13.70 -29.07 -29.61
C GLU A 29 -15.09 -28.71 -30.21
N THR A 30 -15.31 -27.47 -30.64
CA THR A 30 -16.64 -27.04 -31.14
C THR A 30 -16.69 -26.74 -32.64
N THR A 31 -15.75 -27.27 -33.46
CA THR A 31 -15.83 -27.12 -34.93
C THR A 31 -15.48 -28.40 -35.67
N ALA A 32 -16.35 -29.42 -35.59
CA ALA A 32 -16.32 -30.52 -36.54
C ALA A 32 -17.70 -31.24 -36.62
N GLY A 33 -18.32 -31.13 -37.75
CA GLY A 33 -19.49 -31.90 -38.18
C GLY A 33 -20.58 -30.99 -38.77
N THR A 34 -20.92 -31.00 -39.99
CA THR A 34 -21.27 -32.12 -40.85
C THR A 34 -21.34 -31.65 -42.31
N THR A 35 -20.83 -32.46 -43.20
CA THR A 35 -20.95 -32.37 -44.63
C THR A 35 -22.19 -33.08 -45.15
N GLU A 36 -22.52 -32.72 -46.36
CA GLU A 36 -23.18 -33.45 -47.46
C GLU A 36 -24.65 -33.11 -47.77
N GLY A 37 -24.85 -32.74 -49.03
CA GLY A 37 -26.06 -32.89 -49.77
C GLY A 37 -26.36 -31.82 -50.82
N GLU A 38 -25.84 -32.05 -52.05
CA GLU A 38 -26.40 -31.76 -53.38
C GLU A 38 -26.81 -30.35 -53.81
N ALA A 39 -26.23 -29.97 -54.96
CA ALA A 39 -26.57 -28.88 -55.87
C ALA A 39 -27.77 -29.27 -56.77
N PRO A 40 -28.24 -28.43 -57.74
CA PRO A 40 -27.85 -27.07 -58.16
C PRO A 40 -29.06 -26.15 -58.44
N GLY A 41 -28.82 -24.88 -58.53
CA GLY A 41 -29.76 -23.96 -59.17
C GLY A 41 -29.71 -22.53 -58.65
N ASP A 42 -29.35 -21.67 -59.59
CA ASP A 42 -29.59 -20.25 -59.60
C ASP A 42 -28.53 -19.31 -59.05
N SER A 43 -27.80 -18.68 -59.99
CA SER A 43 -26.60 -17.89 -59.76
C SER A 43 -26.84 -16.40 -59.44
N GLU A 44 -28.04 -15.96 -59.18
CA GLU A 44 -28.34 -14.53 -58.83
C GLU A 44 -28.73 -14.30 -57.39
N GLU A 45 -29.19 -15.30 -56.63
CA GLU A 45 -29.46 -15.19 -55.19
C GLU A 45 -28.22 -15.42 -54.30
N ALA A 46 -27.14 -16.03 -54.80
CA ALA A 46 -25.94 -16.35 -54.04
C ALA A 46 -25.05 -15.13 -53.75
N GLU A 47 -24.99 -14.14 -54.64
CA GLU A 47 -24.17 -12.93 -54.43
C GLU A 47 -24.75 -12.02 -53.34
N ASN A 48 -26.10 -11.90 -53.26
CA ASN A 48 -26.78 -11.06 -52.27
C ASN A 48 -26.75 -11.65 -50.84
N THR A 49 -26.65 -12.98 -50.74
CA THR A 49 -26.50 -13.65 -49.42
C THR A 49 -25.07 -13.63 -48.88
N GLU A 50 -24.05 -13.64 -49.74
CA GLU A 50 -22.64 -13.53 -49.33
C GLU A 50 -22.30 -12.10 -48.87
N GLU A 51 -22.80 -11.06 -49.50
CA GLU A 51 -22.61 -9.67 -49.07
C GLU A 51 -23.25 -9.39 -47.71
N THR A 52 -24.50 -9.81 -47.53
CA THR A 52 -25.20 -9.65 -46.24
C THR A 52 -24.57 -10.48 -45.08
N VAL A 53 -23.93 -11.61 -45.37
CA VAL A 53 -23.20 -12.39 -44.41
C VAL A 53 -21.83 -11.77 -44.07
N LYS A 54 -21.16 -11.13 -45.03
CA LYS A 54 -19.93 -10.38 -44.83
C LYS A 54 -20.17 -9.14 -43.99
N ASP A 55 -21.22 -8.38 -44.26
CA ASP A 55 -21.60 -7.19 -43.47
C ASP A 55 -21.92 -7.58 -42.00
N LYS A 56 -22.70 -8.63 -41.77
CA LYS A 56 -23.01 -9.13 -40.41
C LYS A 56 -21.78 -9.65 -39.67
N LYS A 57 -20.80 -10.19 -40.40
CA LYS A 57 -19.53 -10.62 -39.77
C LYS A 57 -18.68 -9.41 -39.40
N GLN A 58 -18.64 -8.40 -40.26
CA GLN A 58 -17.90 -7.17 -40.02
C GLN A 58 -18.49 -6.42 -38.80
N GLU A 59 -19.80 -6.25 -38.76
CA GLU A 59 -20.49 -5.66 -37.61
C GLU A 59 -20.14 -6.36 -36.29
N LYS A 60 -20.11 -7.72 -36.28
CA LYS A 60 -19.72 -8.48 -35.12
C LYS A 60 -18.25 -8.31 -34.75
N ILE A 61 -17.37 -8.18 -35.73
CA ILE A 61 -15.94 -7.93 -35.49
C ILE A 61 -15.78 -6.56 -34.84
N ASP A 62 -16.42 -5.53 -35.38
CA ASP A 62 -16.37 -4.17 -34.85
C ASP A 62 -16.96 -4.10 -33.44
N GLU A 63 -18.07 -4.78 -33.17
CA GLU A 63 -18.66 -4.88 -31.83
C GLU A 63 -17.72 -5.57 -30.83
N LEU A 64 -17.08 -6.67 -31.26
CA LEU A 64 -16.11 -7.39 -30.43
C LEU A 64 -14.85 -6.57 -30.19
N GLU A 65 -14.36 -5.86 -31.20
CA GLU A 65 -13.21 -4.97 -31.03
C GLU A 65 -13.51 -3.84 -30.03
N ASP A 66 -14.68 -3.23 -30.13
CA ASP A 66 -15.09 -2.19 -29.18
C ASP A 66 -15.25 -2.74 -27.77
N LYS A 67 -15.80 -3.96 -27.65
CA LYS A 67 -15.89 -4.65 -26.36
C LYS A 67 -14.51 -4.94 -25.77
N VAL A 68 -13.57 -5.43 -26.59
CA VAL A 68 -12.19 -5.69 -26.16
C VAL A 68 -11.48 -4.40 -25.76
N LYS A 69 -11.62 -3.32 -26.56
CA LYS A 69 -11.05 -2.00 -26.22
C LYS A 69 -11.59 -1.48 -24.89
N ARG A 70 -12.88 -1.61 -24.65
CA ARG A 70 -13.52 -1.23 -23.39
C ARG A 70 -13.01 -2.06 -22.22
N GLN A 71 -12.96 -3.39 -22.36
CA GLN A 71 -12.45 -4.27 -21.34
C GLN A 71 -10.98 -4.01 -21.00
N LEU A 72 -10.15 -3.71 -22.02
CA LEU A 72 -8.76 -3.33 -21.82
C LEU A 72 -8.64 -2.06 -20.97
N ALA A 73 -9.42 -1.03 -21.30
CA ALA A 73 -9.43 0.22 -20.53
C ALA A 73 -9.92 0.01 -19.09
N GLU A 74 -10.95 -0.82 -18.89
CA GLU A 74 -11.45 -1.18 -17.56
C GLU A 74 -10.39 -1.97 -16.76
N PHE A 75 -9.70 -2.89 -17.42
CA PHE A 75 -8.62 -3.67 -16.79
C PHE A 75 -7.43 -2.79 -16.39
N GLU A 76 -7.03 -1.84 -17.24
CA GLU A 76 -5.96 -0.88 -16.90
C GLU A 76 -6.36 -0.01 -15.70
N ASN A 77 -7.59 0.47 -15.67
CA ASN A 77 -8.11 1.25 -14.56
C ASN A 77 -8.18 0.42 -13.26
N PHE A 78 -8.63 -0.84 -13.37
CA PHE A 78 -8.65 -1.78 -12.25
C PHE A 78 -7.24 -2.04 -11.72
N ARG A 79 -6.27 -2.29 -12.61
CA ARG A 79 -4.87 -2.51 -12.23
C ARG A 79 -4.29 -1.32 -11.48
N LYS A 80 -4.44 -0.10 -12.03
CA LYS A 80 -3.98 1.13 -11.36
C LYS A 80 -4.61 1.32 -9.98
N ARG A 81 -5.91 1.06 -9.87
CA ARG A 81 -6.62 1.14 -8.59
C ARG A 81 -6.09 0.12 -7.59
N THR A 82 -5.95 -1.13 -8.01
CA THR A 82 -5.45 -2.22 -7.16
C THR A 82 -4.01 -1.99 -6.69
N GLU A 83 -3.15 -1.46 -7.55
CA GLU A 83 -1.77 -1.10 -7.18
C GLU A 83 -1.78 0.01 -6.11
N LYS A 84 -2.62 1.03 -6.27
CA LYS A 84 -2.78 2.08 -5.27
C LYS A 84 -3.35 1.55 -3.95
N GLU A 85 -4.37 0.72 -4.00
CA GLU A 85 -4.97 0.08 -2.82
C GLU A 85 -3.94 -0.78 -2.07
N LYS A 86 -3.13 -1.57 -2.78
CA LYS A 86 -2.04 -2.35 -2.16
C LYS A 86 -1.00 -1.48 -1.47
N ALA A 87 -0.58 -0.37 -2.09
CA ALA A 87 0.34 0.57 -1.48
C ALA A 87 -0.25 1.18 -0.20
N THR A 88 -1.51 1.63 -0.25
CA THR A 88 -2.21 2.19 0.91
C THR A 88 -2.37 1.16 2.04
N MET A 89 -2.70 -0.09 1.71
CA MET A 89 -2.80 -1.16 2.71
C MET A 89 -1.45 -1.48 3.37
N PHE A 90 -0.36 -1.46 2.59
CA PHE A 90 0.98 -1.64 3.12
C PHE A 90 1.36 -0.51 4.09
N GLU A 91 1.09 0.74 3.71
CA GLU A 91 1.32 1.91 4.56
C GLU A 91 0.50 1.87 5.85
N ALA A 92 -0.77 1.51 5.75
CA ALA A 92 -1.64 1.35 6.91
C ALA A 92 -1.14 0.25 7.85
N GLY A 93 -0.66 -0.87 7.31
CA GLY A 93 -0.04 -1.94 8.09
C GLY A 93 1.24 -1.49 8.79
N ALA A 94 2.12 -0.78 8.08
CA ALA A 94 3.35 -0.22 8.66
C ALA A 94 3.03 0.78 9.78
N LYS A 95 2.09 1.71 9.57
CA LYS A 95 1.64 2.65 10.61
C LYS A 95 1.14 1.94 11.86
N SER A 96 0.32 0.90 11.69
CA SER A 96 -0.22 0.14 12.84
C SER A 96 0.88 -0.54 13.66
N VAL A 97 1.93 -1.07 13.01
CA VAL A 97 3.08 -1.66 13.70
C VAL A 97 3.89 -0.58 14.43
N ILE A 98 4.19 0.53 13.76
CA ILE A 98 4.95 1.63 14.36
C ILE A 98 4.20 2.18 15.58
N GLU A 99 2.90 2.43 15.47
CA GLU A 99 2.06 2.90 16.57
C GLU A 99 2.17 2.01 17.82
N LYS A 100 2.27 0.69 17.64
CA LYS A 100 2.47 -0.28 18.72
C LYS A 100 3.86 -0.21 19.35
N ILE A 101 4.86 0.26 18.62
CA ILE A 101 6.24 0.41 19.10
C ILE A 101 6.43 1.73 19.83
N LEU A 102 5.71 2.80 19.48
CA LEU A 102 5.87 4.12 20.09
C LEU A 102 5.83 4.11 21.63
N PRO A 103 4.94 3.37 22.33
CA PRO A 103 4.94 3.31 23.79
C PRO A 103 6.24 2.74 24.37
N VAL A 104 6.96 1.88 23.63
CA VAL A 104 8.25 1.35 24.05
C VAL A 104 9.30 2.46 24.00
N ILE A 105 9.29 3.27 22.93
CA ILE A 105 10.16 4.43 22.77
C ILE A 105 9.92 5.45 23.90
N ASP A 106 8.65 5.76 24.17
CA ASP A 106 8.25 6.67 25.27
C ASP A 106 8.78 6.18 26.62
N ASN A 107 8.76 4.87 26.87
CA ASN A 107 9.30 4.28 28.10
C ASN A 107 10.82 4.40 28.17
N PHE A 108 11.55 4.23 27.03
CA PHE A 108 12.98 4.46 26.98
C PHE A 108 13.32 5.93 27.26
N GLU A 109 12.62 6.87 26.63
CA GLU A 109 12.82 8.31 26.88
C GLU A 109 12.55 8.69 28.34
N ARG A 110 11.44 8.20 28.89
CA ARG A 110 11.11 8.44 30.30
C ARG A 110 12.15 7.83 31.24
N GLY A 111 12.64 6.61 30.97
CA GLY A 111 13.68 5.98 31.74
C GLY A 111 14.98 6.77 31.72
N LEU A 112 15.40 7.24 30.56
CA LEU A 112 16.59 8.07 30.39
C LEU A 112 16.42 9.45 31.04
N ALA A 113 15.26 10.07 30.94
CA ALA A 113 14.96 11.38 31.54
C ALA A 113 14.95 11.34 33.08
N THR A 114 14.56 10.21 33.69
CA THR A 114 14.54 10.06 35.16
C THR A 114 15.90 9.67 35.73
N THR A 115 16.90 9.42 34.90
CA THR A 115 18.26 9.08 35.34
C THR A 115 18.93 10.29 35.98
N LYS A 116 19.43 10.12 37.21
CA LYS A 116 20.16 11.19 37.92
C LYS A 116 21.47 11.52 37.21
N GLU A 117 21.93 12.77 37.35
CA GLU A 117 23.19 13.24 36.76
C GLU A 117 24.39 12.36 37.13
N GLU A 118 24.40 11.86 38.41
CA GLU A 118 25.45 10.99 38.94
C GLU A 118 25.51 9.63 38.25
N ASP A 119 24.37 9.14 37.77
CA ASP A 119 24.23 7.84 37.10
C ASP A 119 24.41 7.91 35.57
N LYS A 120 24.52 9.10 34.98
CA LYS A 120 24.67 9.26 33.52
C LYS A 120 25.91 8.59 32.95
N THR A 121 26.94 8.45 33.76
CA THR A 121 28.20 7.73 33.41
C THR A 121 28.15 6.24 33.70
N ASN A 122 27.01 5.72 34.19
CA ASN A 122 26.86 4.31 34.44
C ASN A 122 26.81 3.53 33.13
N PRO A 123 27.62 2.44 32.96
CA PRO A 123 27.64 1.63 31.75
C PRO A 123 26.27 1.11 31.30
N HIS A 124 25.33 0.87 32.21
CA HIS A 124 23.97 0.46 31.87
C HIS A 124 23.19 1.61 31.21
N VAL A 125 23.33 2.84 31.69
CA VAL A 125 22.66 4.03 31.13
C VAL A 125 23.26 4.35 29.76
N GLU A 126 24.57 4.25 29.61
CA GLU A 126 25.23 4.40 28.31
C GLU A 126 24.74 3.33 27.32
N GLY A 127 24.65 2.08 27.75
CA GLY A 127 24.08 0.98 26.94
C GLY A 127 22.63 1.27 26.48
N MET A 128 21.79 1.74 27.39
CA MET A 128 20.41 2.14 27.05
C MET A 128 20.37 3.30 26.06
N ASN A 129 21.23 4.32 26.22
CA ASN A 129 21.35 5.43 25.27
C ASN A 129 21.80 4.97 23.89
N MET A 130 22.73 4.01 23.82
CA MET A 130 23.16 3.44 22.54
C MET A 130 22.01 2.70 21.84
N ILE A 131 21.25 1.88 22.57
CA ILE A 131 20.10 1.15 22.04
C ILE A 131 19.04 2.14 21.55
N TYR A 132 18.72 3.18 22.34
CA TYR A 132 17.78 4.21 21.96
C TYR A 132 18.20 4.93 20.67
N LYS A 133 19.47 5.35 20.58
CA LYS A 133 20.00 6.00 19.36
C LYS A 133 19.94 5.08 18.14
N GLN A 134 20.28 3.81 18.32
CA GLN A 134 20.18 2.82 17.25
C GLN A 134 18.73 2.66 16.79
N LEU A 135 17.78 2.53 17.72
CA LEU A 135 16.35 2.43 17.40
C LEU A 135 15.85 3.64 16.62
N MET A 136 16.21 4.87 17.06
CA MET A 136 15.84 6.11 16.36
C MET A 136 16.46 6.17 14.96
N THR A 137 17.71 5.70 14.80
CA THR A 137 18.36 5.63 13.48
C THR A 137 17.66 4.66 12.55
N GLU A 138 17.22 3.50 13.05
CA GLU A 138 16.47 2.54 12.21
C GLU A 138 15.07 3.08 11.86
N LEU A 139 14.41 3.79 12.76
CA LEU A 139 13.14 4.45 12.46
C LEU A 139 13.29 5.55 11.41
N ASP A 140 14.35 6.36 11.47
CA ASP A 140 14.63 7.39 10.46
C ASP A 140 14.86 6.76 9.08
N LYS A 141 15.57 5.64 8.98
CA LYS A 141 15.72 4.86 7.73
C LYS A 141 14.39 4.35 7.17
N LEU A 142 13.41 4.11 8.02
CA LEU A 142 12.04 3.73 7.67
C LEU A 142 11.16 4.95 7.36
N GLU A 143 11.74 6.16 7.30
CA GLU A 143 11.02 7.43 7.09
C GLU A 143 10.03 7.76 8.23
N VAL A 144 10.30 7.27 9.45
CA VAL A 144 9.60 7.64 10.67
C VAL A 144 10.38 8.73 11.38
N LYS A 145 9.78 9.92 11.52
CA LYS A 145 10.44 11.10 12.10
C LYS A 145 9.66 11.63 13.28
N PRO A 146 10.35 12.09 14.35
CA PRO A 146 9.70 12.81 15.42
C PRO A 146 9.21 14.19 14.91
N ILE A 147 8.07 14.62 15.42
CA ILE A 147 7.54 15.95 15.18
C ILE A 147 8.27 16.91 16.12
N GLU A 148 8.93 17.94 15.55
CA GLU A 148 9.55 18.99 16.35
C GLU A 148 8.48 19.98 16.79
N ALA A 149 8.17 20.02 18.08
CA ALA A 149 7.08 20.81 18.61
C ALA A 149 7.55 22.04 19.41
N VAL A 150 8.52 21.87 20.30
CA VAL A 150 8.93 22.93 21.25
C VAL A 150 9.48 24.17 20.53
N GLY A 151 9.01 25.34 20.93
CA GLY A 151 9.39 26.62 20.32
C GLY A 151 8.75 26.92 18.97
N LYS A 152 7.86 26.04 18.47
CA LYS A 152 7.10 26.26 17.24
C LYS A 152 5.68 26.70 17.53
N GLU A 153 5.06 27.33 16.54
CA GLU A 153 3.66 27.69 16.55
C GLU A 153 2.78 26.44 16.59
N PHE A 154 1.70 26.51 17.36
CA PHE A 154 0.76 25.39 17.46
C PHE A 154 0.08 25.14 16.11
N ASN A 155 0.15 23.92 15.63
CA ASN A 155 -0.53 23.45 14.42
C ASN A 155 -1.39 22.22 14.75
N PRO A 156 -2.72 22.28 14.61
CA PRO A 156 -3.61 21.15 14.90
C PRO A 156 -3.35 19.89 14.06
N ASP A 157 -2.73 20.02 12.88
CA ASP A 157 -2.42 18.88 12.02
C ASP A 157 -1.34 17.97 12.60
N PHE A 158 -0.46 18.52 13.45
CA PHE A 158 0.69 17.79 14.03
C PHE A 158 0.64 17.72 15.56
N HIS A 159 -0.03 18.70 16.21
CA HIS A 159 0.02 18.88 17.65
C HIS A 159 -1.37 18.73 18.27
N ASN A 160 -1.39 18.19 19.49
CA ASN A 160 -2.57 18.11 20.34
C ASN A 160 -2.29 18.89 21.63
N ALA A 161 -2.87 20.07 21.78
CA ALA A 161 -2.75 20.88 22.97
C ALA A 161 -3.62 20.28 24.08
N ILE A 162 -2.99 19.76 25.14
CA ILE A 162 -3.68 19.16 26.28
C ILE A 162 -3.68 20.06 27.50
N MET A 163 -2.82 21.07 27.56
CA MET A 163 -2.79 22.08 28.61
C MET A 163 -2.30 23.44 28.12
N GLN A 164 -2.66 24.48 28.84
CA GLN A 164 -2.12 25.81 28.66
C GLN A 164 -1.20 26.14 29.82
N VAL A 165 -0.12 26.86 29.54
CA VAL A 165 0.88 27.27 30.52
C VAL A 165 1.21 28.75 30.32
N GLU A 166 1.60 29.42 31.37
CA GLU A 166 2.21 30.75 31.29
C GLU A 166 3.71 30.58 31.13
N SER A 167 4.33 31.32 30.24
CA SER A 167 5.76 31.29 30.01
C SER A 167 6.29 32.68 29.72
N ASP A 168 7.40 33.03 30.34
CA ASP A 168 8.13 34.28 30.07
C ASP A 168 9.09 34.13 28.87
N GLU A 169 9.33 32.91 28.39
CA GLU A 169 10.26 32.63 27.28
C GLU A 169 9.59 32.67 25.90
N TYR A 170 8.30 32.34 25.84
CA TYR A 170 7.58 32.17 24.57
C TYR A 170 6.32 33.00 24.50
N GLU A 171 5.99 33.49 23.34
CA GLU A 171 4.76 34.25 23.09
C GLU A 171 3.52 33.34 23.08
N SER A 172 2.33 33.97 23.28
CA SER A 172 1.07 33.25 23.18
C SER A 172 0.90 32.52 21.86
N GLY A 173 0.43 31.27 21.92
CA GLY A 173 0.27 30.38 20.77
C GLY A 173 1.50 29.53 20.43
N ILE A 174 2.63 29.77 21.10
CA ILE A 174 3.85 28.95 20.94
C ILE A 174 3.80 27.74 21.88
N ILE A 175 4.38 26.65 21.46
CA ILE A 175 4.51 25.42 22.25
C ILE A 175 5.69 25.58 23.21
N ALA A 176 5.38 25.66 24.51
CA ALA A 176 6.39 25.77 25.56
C ALA A 176 7.02 24.42 25.93
N GLN A 177 6.20 23.35 25.91
CA GLN A 177 6.66 22.03 26.32
C GLN A 177 5.99 20.94 25.52
N GLU A 178 6.76 19.89 25.19
CA GLU A 178 6.25 18.64 24.63
C GLU A 178 6.19 17.58 25.75
N LEU A 179 4.98 17.10 26.02
CA LEU A 179 4.71 16.10 27.07
C LEU A 179 4.83 14.67 26.53
N LEU A 180 4.49 14.48 25.26
CA LEU A 180 4.61 13.22 24.57
C LEU A 180 4.97 13.50 23.11
N LYS A 181 6.04 12.90 22.62
CA LYS A 181 6.51 13.10 21.24
C LYS A 181 5.54 12.55 20.22
N GLY A 182 5.25 13.34 19.21
CA GLY A 182 4.55 12.92 18.02
C GLY A 182 5.50 12.32 16.99
N TYR A 183 4.95 11.53 16.09
CA TYR A 183 5.72 10.91 15.01
C TYR A 183 4.95 10.93 13.71
N THR A 184 5.68 11.18 12.62
CA THR A 184 5.19 11.05 11.25
C THR A 184 5.82 9.85 10.57
N TYR A 185 5.10 9.22 9.65
CA TYR A 185 5.60 8.23 8.71
C TYR A 185 5.38 8.74 7.31
N ARG A 186 6.46 9.07 6.61
CA ARG A 186 6.40 9.79 5.33
C ARG A 186 5.59 11.09 5.49
N ASP A 187 4.54 11.28 4.69
CA ASP A 187 3.67 12.46 4.72
C ASP A 187 2.47 12.33 5.68
N SER A 188 2.41 11.28 6.50
CA SER A 188 1.25 10.94 7.29
C SER A 188 1.57 10.91 8.77
N VAL A 189 0.77 11.60 9.59
CA VAL A 189 0.92 11.57 11.04
C VAL A 189 0.48 10.20 11.58
N ILE A 190 1.35 9.59 12.40
CA ILE A 190 1.03 8.36 13.16
C ILE A 190 0.42 8.73 14.49
N ARG A 191 1.07 9.68 15.20
CA ARG A 191 0.65 10.17 16.50
C ARG A 191 1.01 11.65 16.62
N HIS A 192 0.04 12.47 17.02
CA HIS A 192 0.26 13.90 17.29
C HIS A 192 1.13 14.08 18.53
N SER A 193 1.99 15.11 18.53
CA SER A 193 2.68 15.52 19.76
C SER A 193 1.69 16.07 20.75
N MET A 194 1.72 15.57 22.00
CA MET A 194 0.97 16.16 23.09
C MET A 194 1.76 17.31 23.69
N VAL A 195 1.20 18.52 23.64
CA VAL A 195 1.93 19.75 23.93
C VAL A 195 1.22 20.62 24.94
N ALA A 196 2.00 21.45 25.63
CA ALA A 196 1.53 22.57 26.39
C ALA A 196 1.80 23.86 25.60
N VAL A 197 0.78 24.67 25.41
CA VAL A 197 0.81 25.90 24.62
C VAL A 197 0.73 27.10 25.55
N VAL A 198 1.46 28.18 25.24
CA VAL A 198 1.44 29.43 25.99
C VAL A 198 0.09 30.14 25.76
N SER A 199 -0.55 30.53 26.83
CA SER A 199 -1.86 31.23 26.81
C SER A 199 -1.72 32.71 26.40
#